data_c249a5e3311c16b4264e3758c65f2bcf
#
_entry.id   c249a5e3311c16b4264e3758c65f2bcf
#
_cell.length_a   1.000
_cell.length_b   1.000
_cell.length_c   1.000
_cell.angle_alpha   90.00
_cell.angle_beta   90.00
_cell.angle_gamma   90.00
#
_symmetry.space_group_name_H-M   'P 1'
#
loop_
_entity.id
_entity.type
_entity.pdbx_description
1 polymer ?
#
loop_
_entity_poly.entity_id
_entity_poly.type
_entity_poly.pdbx_seq_one_letter_code
_entity_poly.pdbx_strand_id
1 'polypeptide(L)'
;MPTYTEIKPRALTPKLLELDGISRATVEAHYRLYQGYVGKRNEILAMLEGADRSGANQVYSELRALKVELSFAIGAIKNHEVYFAHLGGEGGDPTGAIGELIKRDFGSVDAWRDDLRATGVAGRGWAWTAYDWDERRLFNYIGDAQNTYPVWNATPLVALDVHEHAYFLDFQTDRGAYIDAFFANLDWGVVNGWIATYRIPDA
;
A
#
# COMPACT_ATOMS: atom_id res chain seq x y z
N MET A 1 0.13 -29.99 -12.18
CA MET A 1 -0.41 -28.75 -11.62
C MET A 1 0.52 -27.61 -12.00
N PRO A 2 0.02 -26.39 -12.23
CA PRO A 2 0.93 -25.28 -12.48
C PRO A 2 1.78 -25.08 -11.24
N THR A 3 3.08 -25.28 -11.39
CA THR A 3 4.05 -24.87 -10.38
C THR A 3 4.06 -23.35 -10.36
N TYR A 4 3.65 -22.74 -9.25
CA TYR A 4 3.81 -21.29 -9.10
C TYR A 4 5.28 -20.97 -8.85
N THR A 5 5.69 -19.79 -9.30
CA THR A 5 7.05 -19.30 -9.10
C THR A 5 7.15 -18.66 -7.71
N GLU A 6 8.16 -19.05 -6.95
CA GLU A 6 8.56 -18.31 -5.75
C GLU A 6 8.98 -16.90 -6.13
N ILE A 7 8.56 -15.93 -5.32
CA ILE A 7 8.99 -14.54 -5.45
C ILE A 7 9.99 -14.19 -4.35
N LYS A 8 10.82 -13.19 -4.64
CA LYS A 8 11.75 -12.60 -3.66
C LYS A 8 11.30 -11.19 -3.30
N PRO A 9 11.58 -10.73 -2.08
CA PRO A 9 11.34 -9.34 -1.72
C PRO A 9 12.09 -8.41 -2.67
N ARG A 10 11.48 -7.29 -3.05
CA ARG A 10 12.18 -6.20 -3.73
C ARG A 10 13.22 -5.61 -2.79
N ALA A 11 14.38 -5.27 -3.29
CA ALA A 11 15.44 -4.69 -2.47
C ALA A 11 15.02 -3.35 -1.86
N LEU A 12 15.37 -3.14 -0.61
CA LEU A 12 15.24 -1.85 0.05
C LEU A 12 16.22 -0.86 -0.61
N THR A 13 15.72 0.25 -1.10
CA THR A 13 16.57 1.27 -1.74
C THR A 13 17.25 2.14 -0.69
N PRO A 14 18.51 2.59 -0.91
CA PRO A 14 19.22 3.43 0.06
C PRO A 14 18.46 4.70 0.47
N LYS A 15 17.74 5.34 -0.44
CA LYS A 15 16.94 6.55 -0.18
C LYS A 15 15.90 6.35 0.92
N LEU A 16 15.37 5.15 1.08
CA LEU A 16 14.41 4.84 2.15
C LEU A 16 15.03 4.81 3.55
N LEU A 17 16.35 4.73 3.65
CA LEU A 17 17.06 4.75 4.93
C LEU A 17 17.41 6.18 5.39
N GLU A 18 17.03 7.19 4.61
CA GLU A 18 17.34 8.61 4.80
C GLU A 18 16.08 9.49 4.73
N LEU A 19 14.91 8.92 5.08
CA LEU A 19 13.63 9.65 5.09
C LEU A 19 13.65 10.77 6.14
N ASP A 20 13.04 11.89 5.81
CA ASP A 20 12.84 12.98 6.77
C ASP A 20 11.77 12.60 7.81
N GLY A 21 12.10 12.68 9.09
CA GLY A 21 11.21 12.39 10.20
C GLY A 21 10.88 10.91 10.44
N ILE A 22 11.25 9.98 9.55
CA ILE A 22 11.04 8.53 9.72
C ILE A 22 12.41 7.85 9.83
N SER A 23 12.70 7.26 11.00
CA SER A 23 14.03 6.70 11.25
C SER A 23 14.32 5.46 10.42
N ARG A 24 15.63 5.23 10.17
CA ARG A 24 16.13 3.99 9.58
C ARG A 24 15.62 2.76 10.33
N ALA A 25 15.55 2.81 11.66
CA ALA A 25 15.10 1.69 12.49
C ALA A 25 13.64 1.31 12.19
N THR A 26 12.77 2.31 12.04
CA THR A 26 11.36 2.11 11.63
C THR A 26 11.27 1.51 10.24
N VAL A 27 11.99 2.08 9.27
CA VAL A 27 11.99 1.57 7.88
C VAL A 27 12.49 0.13 7.82
N GLU A 28 13.59 -0.20 8.49
CA GLU A 28 14.14 -1.57 8.51
C GLU A 28 13.21 -2.56 9.22
N ALA A 29 12.53 -2.14 10.30
CA ALA A 29 11.54 -2.97 10.98
C ALA A 29 10.34 -3.25 10.09
N HIS A 30 9.81 -2.21 9.44
CA HIS A 30 8.69 -2.29 8.51
C HIS A 30 9.04 -3.16 7.28
N TYR A 31 10.24 -3.00 6.72
CA TYR A 31 10.71 -3.82 5.61
C TYR A 31 10.83 -5.30 5.98
N ARG A 32 11.24 -5.64 7.22
CA ARG A 32 11.25 -7.05 7.68
C ARG A 32 9.87 -7.67 7.71
N LEU A 33 8.81 -6.91 8.02
CA LEU A 33 7.43 -7.40 7.92
C LEU A 33 7.06 -7.72 6.48
N TYR A 34 7.38 -6.83 5.53
CA TYR A 34 7.20 -7.08 4.11
C TYR A 34 7.90 -8.37 3.65
N GLN A 35 9.15 -8.58 4.06
CA GLN A 35 9.89 -9.82 3.77
C GLN A 35 9.16 -11.05 4.33
N GLY A 36 8.60 -10.94 5.54
CA GLY A 36 7.79 -11.98 6.17
C GLY A 36 6.56 -12.34 5.33
N TYR A 37 5.85 -11.36 4.77
CA TYR A 37 4.71 -11.60 3.88
C TYR A 37 5.11 -12.31 2.59
N VAL A 38 6.26 -11.97 2.00
CA VAL A 38 6.78 -12.66 0.82
C VAL A 38 7.08 -14.14 1.14
N GLY A 39 7.76 -14.41 2.25
CA GLY A 39 8.03 -15.78 2.70
C GLY A 39 6.73 -16.56 2.95
N LYS A 40 5.78 -15.95 3.66
CA LYS A 40 4.50 -16.60 3.98
C LYS A 40 3.64 -16.87 2.74
N ARG A 41 3.62 -15.95 1.76
CA ARG A 41 2.95 -16.20 0.46
C ARG A 41 3.53 -17.43 -0.24
N ASN A 42 4.85 -17.56 -0.28
CA ASN A 42 5.51 -18.70 -0.92
C ASN A 42 5.18 -20.02 -0.19
N GLU A 43 5.24 -20.03 1.14
CA GLU A 43 4.87 -21.17 1.99
C GLU A 43 3.42 -21.60 1.76
N ILE A 44 2.47 -20.66 1.80
CA ILE A 44 1.04 -20.96 1.59
C ILE A 44 0.80 -21.57 0.22
N LEU A 45 1.46 -21.08 -0.81
CA LEU A 45 1.31 -21.65 -2.16
C LEU A 45 1.87 -23.07 -2.25
N ALA A 46 2.99 -23.37 -1.56
CA ALA A 46 3.51 -24.72 -1.44
C ALA A 46 2.51 -25.67 -0.77
N MET A 47 1.93 -25.24 0.35
CA MET A 47 0.93 -26.01 1.08
C MET A 47 -0.33 -26.27 0.24
N LEU A 48 -0.74 -25.30 -0.58
CA LEU A 48 -1.91 -25.42 -1.46
C LEU A 48 -1.76 -26.49 -2.55
N GLU A 49 -0.55 -26.89 -2.91
CA GLU A 49 -0.35 -28.01 -3.87
C GLU A 49 -0.89 -29.33 -3.33
N GLY A 50 -0.63 -29.62 -2.04
CA GLY A 50 -1.06 -30.84 -1.37
C GLY A 50 -2.40 -30.75 -0.63
N ALA A 51 -3.02 -29.57 -0.56
CA ALA A 51 -4.23 -29.37 0.22
C ALA A 51 -5.41 -30.22 -0.28
N ASP A 52 -6.10 -30.89 0.66
CA ASP A 52 -7.31 -31.64 0.36
C ASP A 52 -8.46 -30.73 -0.06
N ARG A 53 -8.93 -30.90 -1.28
CA ARG A 53 -10.03 -30.15 -1.86
C ARG A 53 -11.39 -30.78 -1.57
N SER A 54 -11.43 -32.10 -1.29
CA SER A 54 -12.65 -32.79 -1.00
C SER A 54 -13.20 -32.46 0.40
N GLY A 55 -12.30 -32.08 1.32
CA GLY A 55 -12.63 -31.63 2.67
C GLY A 55 -12.98 -30.12 2.75
N ALA A 56 -13.17 -29.43 1.61
CA ALA A 56 -13.48 -27.99 1.61
C ALA A 56 -14.78 -27.69 2.37
N ASN A 57 -14.69 -26.71 3.30
CA ASN A 57 -15.82 -26.32 4.13
C ASN A 57 -15.81 -24.81 4.38
N GLN A 58 -17.00 -24.17 4.36
CA GLN A 58 -17.12 -22.71 4.49
C GLN A 58 -16.88 -22.20 5.93
N VAL A 59 -17.04 -23.05 6.94
CA VAL A 59 -16.79 -22.66 8.34
C VAL A 59 -15.31 -22.85 8.64
N TYR A 60 -14.78 -24.06 8.42
CA TYR A 60 -13.38 -24.37 8.61
C TYR A 60 -12.96 -25.52 7.67
N SER A 61 -11.84 -25.33 7.02
CA SER A 61 -11.02 -26.36 6.39
C SER A 61 -9.62 -25.81 6.18
N GLU A 62 -8.62 -26.67 6.06
CA GLU A 62 -7.25 -26.26 5.74
C GLU A 62 -7.21 -25.45 4.43
N LEU A 63 -7.91 -25.95 3.39
CA LEU A 63 -8.01 -25.23 2.11
C LEU A 63 -8.56 -23.81 2.28
N ARG A 64 -9.61 -23.65 3.11
CA ARG A 64 -10.19 -22.32 3.38
C ARG A 64 -9.19 -21.40 4.08
N ALA A 65 -8.54 -21.89 5.13
CA ALA A 65 -7.54 -21.12 5.86
C ALA A 65 -6.41 -20.66 4.93
N LEU A 66 -5.83 -21.58 4.15
CA LEU A 66 -4.77 -21.26 3.18
C LEU A 66 -5.23 -20.23 2.14
N LYS A 67 -6.46 -20.31 1.63
CA LYS A 67 -6.99 -19.36 0.63
C LYS A 67 -7.23 -17.97 1.21
N VAL A 68 -7.72 -17.86 2.44
CA VAL A 68 -7.92 -16.58 3.12
C VAL A 68 -6.56 -15.92 3.39
N GLU A 69 -5.62 -16.66 3.98
CA GLU A 69 -4.30 -16.15 4.31
C GLU A 69 -3.45 -15.85 3.06
N LEU A 70 -3.67 -16.55 1.96
CA LEU A 70 -3.05 -16.22 0.68
C LEU A 70 -3.45 -14.84 0.21
N SER A 71 -4.73 -14.49 0.28
CA SER A 71 -5.22 -13.16 -0.12
C SER A 71 -4.64 -12.07 0.78
N PHE A 72 -4.53 -12.34 2.08
CA PHE A 72 -3.90 -11.42 3.04
C PHE A 72 -2.42 -11.20 2.70
N ALA A 73 -1.66 -12.27 2.48
CA ALA A 73 -0.23 -12.18 2.16
C ALA A 73 0.02 -11.46 0.82
N ILE A 74 -0.78 -11.77 -0.22
CA ILE A 74 -0.66 -11.09 -1.53
C ILE A 74 -1.00 -9.61 -1.41
N GLY A 75 -2.07 -9.27 -0.71
CA GLY A 75 -2.44 -7.88 -0.43
C GLY A 75 -1.32 -7.14 0.29
N ALA A 76 -0.81 -7.73 1.38
CA ALA A 76 0.30 -7.17 2.14
C ALA A 76 1.54 -6.88 1.28
N ILE A 77 1.94 -7.84 0.43
CA ILE A 77 3.08 -7.66 -0.47
C ILE A 77 2.85 -6.46 -1.39
N LYS A 78 1.71 -6.42 -2.08
CA LYS A 78 1.40 -5.35 -3.05
C LYS A 78 1.30 -3.98 -2.40
N ASN A 79 0.67 -3.91 -1.24
CA ASN A 79 0.50 -2.69 -0.47
C ASN A 79 1.85 -2.10 -0.07
N HIS A 80 2.72 -2.92 0.52
CA HIS A 80 4.06 -2.49 0.93
C HIS A 80 4.96 -2.15 -0.27
N GLU A 81 4.81 -2.85 -1.40
CA GLU A 81 5.57 -2.52 -2.61
C GLU A 81 5.19 -1.15 -3.18
N VAL A 82 3.91 -0.76 -3.11
CA VAL A 82 3.49 0.62 -3.46
C VAL A 82 4.04 1.61 -2.44
N TYR A 83 3.87 1.34 -1.14
CA TYR A 83 4.35 2.20 -0.05
C TYR A 83 5.85 2.49 -0.16
N PHE A 84 6.69 1.47 -0.27
CA PHE A 84 8.14 1.67 -0.35
C PHE A 84 8.60 2.27 -1.68
N ALA A 85 7.85 2.08 -2.78
CA ALA A 85 8.26 2.59 -4.07
C ALA A 85 8.13 4.10 -4.19
N HIS A 86 7.09 4.70 -3.61
CA HIS A 86 6.81 6.13 -3.75
C HIS A 86 7.29 6.99 -2.57
N LEU A 87 8.12 6.43 -1.68
CA LEU A 87 8.81 7.18 -0.63
C LEU A 87 10.27 7.47 -0.98
N GLY A 88 10.85 8.43 -0.27
CA GLY A 88 12.22 8.90 -0.48
C GLY A 88 12.34 9.92 -1.60
N GLY A 89 11.25 10.66 -1.87
CA GLY A 89 11.24 11.91 -2.60
C GLY A 89 11.36 13.12 -1.67
N GLU A 90 11.18 14.31 -2.22
CA GLU A 90 11.28 15.58 -1.49
C GLU A 90 9.91 16.12 -1.02
N GLY A 91 8.84 15.31 -1.16
CA GLY A 91 7.49 15.73 -0.77
C GLY A 91 7.00 16.95 -1.53
N GLY A 92 6.47 17.90 -0.78
CA GLY A 92 5.93 19.14 -1.33
C GLY A 92 4.59 18.94 -2.08
N ASP A 93 4.25 19.91 -2.91
CA ASP A 93 3.04 19.84 -3.72
C ASP A 93 3.22 18.90 -4.91
N PRO A 94 2.21 18.05 -5.20
CA PRO A 94 2.26 17.17 -6.36
C PRO A 94 2.33 17.96 -7.66
N THR A 95 3.27 17.59 -8.50
CA THR A 95 3.51 18.20 -9.82
C THR A 95 3.20 17.22 -10.94
N GLY A 96 3.04 17.69 -12.18
CA GLY A 96 2.74 16.87 -13.33
C GLY A 96 1.32 16.31 -13.32
N ALA A 97 1.10 15.16 -13.95
CA ALA A 97 -0.22 14.58 -14.16
C ALA A 97 -1.00 14.34 -12.86
N ILE A 98 -0.33 13.87 -11.80
CA ILE A 98 -1.00 13.66 -10.51
C ILE A 98 -1.51 14.97 -9.92
N GLY A 99 -0.74 16.08 -10.04
CA GLY A 99 -1.14 17.38 -9.53
C GLY A 99 -2.39 17.91 -10.24
N GLU A 100 -2.49 17.73 -11.55
CA GLU A 100 -3.66 18.12 -12.33
C GLU A 100 -4.90 17.25 -12.01
N LEU A 101 -4.71 15.95 -11.88
CA LEU A 101 -5.79 15.03 -11.46
C LEU A 101 -6.31 15.37 -10.05
N ILE A 102 -5.43 15.68 -9.10
CA ILE A 102 -5.81 16.08 -7.75
C ILE A 102 -6.63 17.37 -7.78
N LYS A 103 -6.18 18.40 -8.52
CA LYS A 103 -6.91 19.68 -8.64
C LYS A 103 -8.29 19.48 -9.29
N ARG A 104 -8.36 18.64 -10.33
CA ARG A 104 -9.63 18.31 -10.99
C ARG A 104 -10.63 17.65 -10.04
N ASP A 105 -10.18 16.67 -9.25
CA ASP A 105 -11.06 15.75 -8.52
C ASP A 105 -11.36 16.20 -7.08
N PHE A 106 -10.41 16.91 -6.44
CA PHE A 106 -10.53 17.43 -5.07
C PHE A 106 -10.67 18.95 -5.00
N GLY A 107 -10.47 19.65 -6.12
CA GLY A 107 -10.53 21.12 -6.19
C GLY A 107 -9.20 21.82 -5.85
N SER A 108 -8.41 21.26 -4.94
CA SER A 108 -7.08 21.77 -4.61
C SER A 108 -6.19 20.67 -4.03
N VAL A 109 -4.87 20.92 -4.00
CA VAL A 109 -3.90 20.06 -3.33
C VAL A 109 -4.16 19.99 -1.82
N ASP A 110 -4.49 21.11 -1.20
CA ASP A 110 -4.78 21.16 0.24
C ASP A 110 -6.03 20.35 0.57
N ALA A 111 -7.11 20.46 -0.22
CA ALA A 111 -8.32 19.65 0.00
C ALA A 111 -8.06 18.14 -0.12
N TRP A 112 -7.24 17.72 -1.08
CA TRP A 112 -6.82 16.33 -1.19
C TRP A 112 -5.98 15.89 0.01
N ARG A 113 -5.01 16.71 0.43
CA ARG A 113 -4.12 16.42 1.56
C ARG A 113 -4.91 16.29 2.87
N ASP A 114 -5.83 17.21 3.10
CA ASP A 114 -6.69 17.20 4.29
C ASP A 114 -7.59 15.95 4.30
N ASP A 115 -8.17 15.59 3.16
CA ASP A 115 -9.02 14.40 3.04
C ASP A 115 -8.22 13.11 3.21
N LEU A 116 -7.03 12.98 2.59
CA LEU A 116 -6.18 11.80 2.77
C LEU A 116 -5.65 11.71 4.21
N ARG A 117 -5.31 12.84 4.83
CA ARG A 117 -4.90 12.90 6.24
C ARG A 117 -6.03 12.43 7.16
N ALA A 118 -7.24 12.94 6.97
CA ALA A 118 -8.41 12.51 7.74
C ALA A 118 -8.72 11.03 7.53
N THR A 119 -8.62 10.54 6.28
CA THR A 119 -8.77 9.13 5.92
C THR A 119 -7.73 8.28 6.66
N GLY A 120 -6.46 8.71 6.72
CA GLY A 120 -5.40 8.03 7.46
C GLY A 120 -5.59 8.01 8.96
N VAL A 121 -6.09 9.11 9.56
CA VAL A 121 -6.42 9.16 10.99
C VAL A 121 -7.58 8.21 11.32
N ALA A 122 -8.58 8.11 10.43
CA ALA A 122 -9.76 7.26 10.62
C ALA A 122 -9.49 5.77 10.34
N GLY A 123 -8.47 5.44 9.54
CA GLY A 123 -8.15 4.06 9.15
C GLY A 123 -7.45 3.27 10.25
N ARG A 124 -7.51 1.93 10.16
CA ARG A 124 -6.77 1.01 11.03
C ARG A 124 -5.63 0.30 10.33
N GLY A 125 -5.58 0.37 9.01
CA GLY A 125 -4.57 -0.31 8.18
C GLY A 125 -3.99 0.60 7.13
N TRP A 126 -4.76 0.95 6.11
CA TRP A 126 -4.32 1.70 4.95
C TRP A 126 -5.25 2.85 4.62
N ALA A 127 -4.69 3.95 4.17
CA ALA A 127 -5.40 5.01 3.46
C ALA A 127 -4.80 5.16 2.06
N TRP A 128 -5.67 5.25 1.06
CA TRP A 128 -5.30 5.22 -0.34
C TRP A 128 -5.81 6.45 -1.07
N THR A 129 -5.00 6.99 -1.98
CA THR A 129 -5.51 7.71 -3.13
C THR A 129 -5.42 6.77 -4.33
N ALA A 130 -6.54 6.50 -4.97
CA ALA A 130 -6.62 5.64 -6.14
C ALA A 130 -7.37 6.29 -7.29
N TYR A 131 -7.09 5.84 -8.51
CA TYR A 131 -7.85 6.21 -9.69
C TYR A 131 -8.92 5.15 -9.97
N ASP A 132 -10.18 5.55 -9.95
CA ASP A 132 -11.33 4.73 -10.32
C ASP A 132 -11.52 4.78 -11.84
N TRP A 133 -11.45 3.63 -12.51
CA TRP A 133 -11.59 3.53 -13.97
C TRP A 133 -13.02 3.66 -14.45
N ASP A 134 -13.99 3.36 -13.61
CA ASP A 134 -15.41 3.45 -13.97
C ASP A 134 -15.86 4.92 -13.89
N GLU A 135 -15.49 5.62 -12.82
CA GLU A 135 -15.82 7.02 -12.61
C GLU A 135 -14.79 7.98 -13.23
N ARG A 136 -13.63 7.48 -13.64
CA ARG A 136 -12.51 8.24 -14.23
C ARG A 136 -12.02 9.38 -13.35
N ARG A 137 -11.91 9.13 -12.05
CA ARG A 137 -11.50 10.13 -11.07
C ARG A 137 -10.65 9.54 -9.97
N LEU A 138 -9.93 10.41 -9.26
CA LEU A 138 -9.28 10.09 -8.01
C LEU A 138 -10.29 10.10 -6.86
N PHE A 139 -10.05 9.23 -5.88
CA PHE A 139 -10.76 9.21 -4.61
C PHE A 139 -9.85 8.68 -3.50
N ASN A 140 -10.14 9.07 -2.24
CA ASN A 140 -9.49 8.50 -1.07
C ASN A 140 -10.40 7.47 -0.41
N TYR A 141 -9.82 6.38 0.11
CA TYR A 141 -10.58 5.35 0.84
C TYR A 141 -9.71 4.62 1.86
N ILE A 142 -10.38 3.85 2.74
CA ILE A 142 -9.76 3.08 3.82
C ILE A 142 -9.74 1.59 3.47
N GLY A 143 -8.62 0.92 3.80
CA GLY A 143 -8.51 -0.52 3.87
C GLY A 143 -8.00 -0.95 5.25
N ASP A 144 -8.85 -1.51 6.11
CA ASP A 144 -8.54 -1.79 7.52
C ASP A 144 -7.65 -3.01 7.75
N ALA A 145 -7.36 -3.79 6.71
CA ALA A 145 -6.41 -4.90 6.74
C ALA A 145 -5.75 -5.08 5.37
N GLN A 146 -4.84 -6.04 5.26
CA GLN A 146 -4.07 -6.23 4.02
C GLN A 146 -4.93 -6.64 2.81
N ASN A 147 -6.08 -7.25 3.04
CA ASN A 147 -6.98 -7.76 2.00
C ASN A 147 -8.44 -7.35 2.18
N THR A 148 -8.75 -6.38 3.06
CA THR A 148 -10.10 -5.87 3.23
C THR A 148 -10.35 -4.65 2.35
N TYR A 149 -11.60 -4.51 1.93
CA TYR A 149 -12.09 -3.39 1.14
C TYR A 149 -11.31 -3.11 -0.16
N PRO A 150 -10.95 -4.15 -0.95
CA PRO A 150 -10.45 -3.89 -2.29
C PRO A 150 -11.55 -3.18 -3.08
N VAL A 151 -11.18 -2.10 -3.76
CA VAL A 151 -12.07 -1.46 -4.73
C VAL A 151 -11.71 -2.00 -6.12
N TRP A 152 -12.63 -2.73 -6.73
CA TRP A 152 -12.40 -3.31 -8.05
C TRP A 152 -12.31 -2.20 -9.10
N ASN A 153 -11.50 -2.44 -10.11
CA ASN A 153 -11.25 -1.50 -11.20
C ASN A 153 -10.69 -0.14 -10.74
N ALA A 154 -9.99 -0.14 -9.61
CA ALA A 154 -9.24 1.02 -9.12
C ALA A 154 -7.75 0.75 -9.09
N THR A 155 -6.94 1.78 -9.40
CA THR A 155 -5.47 1.71 -9.37
C THR A 155 -4.95 2.59 -8.25
N PRO A 156 -4.29 2.03 -7.20
CA PRO A 156 -3.71 2.82 -6.14
C PRO A 156 -2.50 3.62 -6.65
N LEU A 157 -2.45 4.90 -6.29
CA LEU A 157 -1.39 5.83 -6.64
C LEU A 157 -0.65 6.37 -5.42
N VAL A 158 -1.35 6.53 -4.28
CA VAL A 158 -0.72 6.85 -3.01
C VAL A 158 -1.20 5.83 -1.98
N ALA A 159 -0.25 5.22 -1.27
CA ALA A 159 -0.49 4.20 -0.25
C ALA A 159 0.08 4.70 1.08
N LEU A 160 -0.77 5.12 2.00
CA LEU A 160 -0.39 5.52 3.35
C LEU A 160 -0.67 4.35 4.30
N ASP A 161 0.39 3.74 4.81
CA ASP A 161 0.28 2.70 5.85
C ASP A 161 0.05 3.33 7.21
N VAL A 162 -1.09 3.06 7.82
CA VAL A 162 -1.45 3.56 9.16
C VAL A 162 -1.56 2.45 10.21
N HIS A 163 -1.06 1.26 9.90
CA HIS A 163 -0.80 0.25 10.94
C HIS A 163 0.29 0.77 11.90
N GLU A 164 0.18 0.44 13.16
CA GLU A 164 1.16 0.90 14.16
C GLU A 164 2.60 0.48 13.84
N HIS A 165 2.79 -0.65 13.17
CA HIS A 165 4.13 -1.10 12.76
C HIS A 165 4.85 -0.14 11.79
N ALA A 166 4.12 0.71 11.09
CA ALA A 166 4.69 1.67 10.15
C ALA A 166 5.31 2.89 10.85
N TYR A 167 4.88 3.20 12.09
CA TYR A 167 5.24 4.48 12.70
C TYR A 167 5.49 4.44 14.22
N PHE A 168 5.06 3.39 14.94
CA PHE A 168 5.05 3.42 16.41
C PHE A 168 6.42 3.60 17.05
N LEU A 169 7.50 3.13 16.42
CA LEU A 169 8.86 3.29 16.94
C LEU A 169 9.30 4.76 17.03
N ASP A 170 8.87 5.60 16.10
CA ASP A 170 9.25 7.00 16.04
C ASP A 170 8.19 7.93 16.66
N PHE A 171 6.92 7.64 16.42
CA PHE A 171 5.82 8.55 16.71
C PHE A 171 4.90 8.05 17.84
N GLN A 172 5.07 6.83 18.31
CA GLN A 172 4.20 6.22 19.33
C GLN A 172 2.72 6.36 18.94
N THR A 173 1.93 7.10 19.72
CA THR A 173 0.50 7.31 19.45
C THR A 173 0.21 8.52 18.56
N ASP A 174 1.22 9.31 18.19
CA ASP A 174 1.06 10.49 17.33
C ASP A 174 1.05 10.13 15.86
N ARG A 175 -0.05 9.51 15.42
CA ARG A 175 -0.28 9.17 14.01
C ARG A 175 -0.32 10.40 13.12
N GLY A 176 -0.78 11.55 13.66
CA GLY A 176 -0.83 12.80 12.90
C GLY A 176 0.55 13.25 12.44
N ALA A 177 1.51 13.28 13.36
CA ALA A 177 2.90 13.63 13.06
C ALA A 177 3.54 12.65 12.06
N TYR A 178 3.23 11.34 12.17
CA TYR A 178 3.68 10.36 11.17
C TYR A 178 3.12 10.65 9.78
N ILE A 179 1.83 10.98 9.67
CA ILE A 179 1.21 11.28 8.38
C ILE A 179 1.87 12.53 7.75
N ASP A 180 2.20 13.53 8.57
CA ASP A 180 2.90 14.73 8.09
C ASP A 180 4.32 14.37 7.58
N ALA A 181 5.05 13.50 8.30
CA ALA A 181 6.34 12.98 7.84
C ALA A 181 6.19 12.11 6.56
N PHE A 182 5.13 11.33 6.43
CA PHE A 182 4.85 10.58 5.20
C PHE A 182 4.70 11.52 4.00
N PHE A 183 3.93 12.60 4.11
CA PHE A 183 3.77 13.58 3.03
C PHE A 183 5.09 14.25 2.65
N ALA A 184 5.97 14.51 3.62
CA ALA A 184 7.27 15.12 3.39
C ALA A 184 8.23 14.25 2.56
N ASN A 185 7.95 12.95 2.44
CA ASN A 185 8.81 11.98 1.75
C ASN A 185 8.22 11.42 0.46
N LEU A 186 7.07 11.92 -0.03
CA LEU A 186 6.47 11.41 -1.26
C LEU A 186 7.32 11.74 -2.49
N ASP A 187 7.48 10.74 -3.36
CA ASP A 187 8.17 10.85 -4.64
C ASP A 187 7.13 10.96 -5.77
N TRP A 188 6.79 12.20 -6.12
CA TRP A 188 5.80 12.47 -7.17
C TRP A 188 6.26 12.03 -8.56
N GLY A 189 7.57 11.90 -8.77
CA GLY A 189 8.12 11.35 -10.01
C GLY A 189 7.73 9.88 -10.20
N VAL A 190 7.76 9.09 -9.12
CA VAL A 190 7.31 7.70 -9.14
C VAL A 190 5.80 7.61 -9.42
N VAL A 191 5.00 8.42 -8.75
CA VAL A 191 3.54 8.44 -8.95
C VAL A 191 3.18 8.81 -10.39
N ASN A 192 3.81 9.85 -10.95
CA ASN A 192 3.63 10.23 -12.35
C ASN A 192 4.09 9.12 -13.32
N GLY A 193 5.15 8.40 -12.99
CA GLY A 193 5.60 7.22 -13.75
C GLY A 193 4.55 6.12 -13.80
N TRP A 194 3.82 5.89 -12.71
CA TRP A 194 2.70 4.94 -12.70
C TRP A 194 1.51 5.43 -13.53
N ILE A 195 1.15 6.70 -13.44
CA ILE A 195 0.09 7.29 -14.29
C ILE A 195 0.39 7.04 -15.76
N ALA A 196 1.63 7.31 -16.19
CA ALA A 196 2.04 7.04 -17.57
C ALA A 196 2.03 5.54 -17.92
N THR A 197 2.53 4.68 -17.02
CA THR A 197 2.59 3.23 -17.22
C THR A 197 1.20 2.61 -17.35
N TYR A 198 0.27 3.02 -16.51
CA TYR A 198 -1.11 2.55 -16.52
C TYR A 198 -1.97 3.27 -17.55
N ARG A 199 -1.43 4.32 -18.20
CA ARG A 199 -2.16 5.15 -19.17
C ARG A 199 -3.42 5.78 -18.58
N ILE A 200 -3.30 6.24 -17.33
CA ILE A 200 -4.39 7.00 -16.70
C ILE A 200 -4.57 8.30 -17.53
N PRO A 201 -5.80 8.60 -17.98
CA PRO A 201 -6.05 9.79 -18.77
C PRO A 201 -5.67 11.08 -18.05
N ASP A 202 -5.16 12.05 -18.79
CA ASP A 202 -4.93 13.40 -18.28
C ASP A 202 -6.23 14.06 -17.77
N ALA A 203 -6.06 15.06 -16.91
CA ALA A 203 -7.17 15.80 -16.31
C ALA A 203 -7.98 16.61 -17.32
#